data_dca00ddffeaa1ecdbe3dcda4028428c1
#
_entry.id   dca00ddffeaa1ecdbe3dcda4028428c1
#
_cell.length_a   1.000
_cell.length_b   1.000
_cell.length_c   1.000
_cell.angle_alpha   90.00
_cell.angle_beta   90.00
_cell.angle_gamma   90.00
#
_symmetry.space_group_name_H-M   'P 1'
#
loop_
_entity.id
_entity.type
_entity.pdbx_description
1 polymer ?
#
loop_
_entity_poly.entity_id
_entity_poly.type
_entity_poly.pdbx_seq_one_letter_code
_entity_poly.pdbx_strand_id
1 'polypeptide(L)'
;DPYGVPHIRSSTDIGAYYGLGWAHAQDRLLQMNIFVWATQGRMAEALGPDWVESDTAQRIIGTWRHANRVADSLPDEHQALLSAFADGVNASVASYSDEINPLFAELGMTPETWTPAHSIVAWWRVAEFFTNNGLNKAEQYYEFMDLVSSIGMEAAIEETTGDAHPGEPDAAVVQVED
;
A
#
# COMPACT_ATOMS: atom_id res chain seq x y z
N ASP A 1 -23.65 1.34 11.92
CA ASP A 1 -24.69 2.35 12.12
C ASP A 1 -25.42 2.63 10.80
N PRO A 2 -26.46 3.49 10.78
CA PRO A 2 -27.20 3.80 9.54
C PRO A 2 -26.37 4.44 8.42
N TYR A 3 -25.18 4.89 8.72
CA TYR A 3 -24.24 5.50 7.77
C TYR A 3 -23.18 4.54 7.25
N GLY A 4 -23.26 3.27 7.62
CA GLY A 4 -22.27 2.25 7.23
C GLY A 4 -20.97 2.32 8.01
N VAL A 5 -20.89 3.09 9.10
CA VAL A 5 -19.68 3.17 9.93
C VAL A 5 -19.66 2.01 10.93
N PRO A 6 -18.65 1.13 10.90
CA PRO A 6 -18.54 0.04 11.88
C PRO A 6 -18.15 0.59 13.26
N HIS A 7 -18.82 0.11 14.30
CA HIS A 7 -18.53 0.44 15.69
C HIS A 7 -18.00 -0.79 16.42
N ILE A 8 -16.71 -0.86 16.64
CA ILE A 8 -16.05 -1.97 17.33
C ILE A 8 -15.97 -1.65 18.82
N ARG A 9 -16.48 -2.54 19.66
CA ARG A 9 -16.41 -2.40 21.12
C ARG A 9 -15.80 -3.70 21.69
N SER A 10 -14.73 -3.53 22.44
CA SER A 10 -14.05 -4.61 23.12
C SER A 10 -13.53 -4.17 24.49
N SER A 11 -13.39 -5.12 25.42
CA SER A 11 -12.74 -4.89 26.71
C SER A 11 -11.23 -5.10 26.67
N THR A 12 -10.70 -5.56 25.54
CA THR A 12 -9.27 -5.86 25.34
C THR A 12 -8.80 -5.36 23.98
N ASP A 13 -7.51 -5.04 23.85
CA ASP A 13 -6.90 -4.65 22.58
C ASP A 13 -6.97 -5.81 21.57
N ILE A 14 -6.73 -7.03 22.00
CA ILE A 14 -6.85 -8.25 21.17
C ILE A 14 -8.24 -8.33 20.53
N GLY A 15 -9.30 -8.17 21.31
CA GLY A 15 -10.68 -8.19 20.79
C GLY A 15 -10.99 -7.00 19.89
N ALA A 16 -10.39 -5.83 20.14
CA ALA A 16 -10.54 -4.68 19.27
C ALA A 16 -9.87 -4.90 17.90
N TYR A 17 -8.64 -5.45 17.88
CA TYR A 17 -7.93 -5.80 16.65
C TYR A 17 -8.64 -6.91 15.86
N TYR A 18 -9.20 -7.92 16.54
CA TYR A 18 -10.03 -8.91 15.88
C TYR A 18 -11.24 -8.27 15.18
N GLY A 19 -12.00 -7.44 15.89
CA GLY A 19 -13.14 -6.73 15.32
C GLY A 19 -12.76 -5.80 14.17
N LEU A 20 -11.58 -5.16 14.25
CA LEU A 20 -11.05 -4.32 13.18
C LEU A 20 -10.73 -5.14 11.92
N GLY A 21 -10.08 -6.30 12.08
CA GLY A 21 -9.80 -7.20 10.98
C GLY A 21 -11.08 -7.71 10.29
N TRP A 22 -12.08 -8.08 11.08
CA TRP A 22 -13.40 -8.46 10.57
C TRP A 22 -14.04 -7.35 9.73
N ALA A 23 -14.12 -6.13 10.27
CA ALA A 23 -14.73 -4.99 9.58
C ALA A 23 -13.97 -4.61 8.29
N HIS A 24 -12.63 -4.61 8.32
CA HIS A 24 -11.82 -4.35 7.14
C HIS A 24 -12.07 -5.39 6.04
N ALA A 25 -12.19 -6.66 6.40
CA ALA A 25 -12.47 -7.72 5.42
C ALA A 25 -13.87 -7.57 4.80
N GLN A 26 -14.87 -7.18 5.58
CA GLN A 26 -16.20 -6.91 5.02
C GLN A 26 -16.20 -5.81 3.96
N ASP A 27 -15.45 -4.73 4.20
CA ASP A 27 -15.52 -3.55 3.37
C ASP A 27 -14.45 -3.50 2.26
N ARG A 28 -13.27 -4.09 2.48
CA ARG A 28 -12.08 -3.84 1.68
C ARG A 28 -11.26 -5.08 1.31
N LEU A 29 -11.80 -6.29 1.47
CA LEU A 29 -11.04 -7.53 1.30
C LEU A 29 -10.31 -7.60 -0.05
N LEU A 30 -10.98 -7.25 -1.15
CA LEU A 30 -10.35 -7.28 -2.47
C LEU A 30 -9.19 -6.29 -2.55
N GLN A 31 -9.35 -5.07 -2.06
CA GLN A 31 -8.29 -4.06 -2.02
C GLN A 31 -7.10 -4.54 -1.16
N MET A 32 -7.36 -5.15 -0.02
CA MET A 32 -6.35 -5.73 0.86
C MET A 32 -5.56 -6.81 0.12
N ASN A 33 -6.24 -7.72 -0.59
CA ASN A 33 -5.59 -8.78 -1.37
C ASN A 33 -4.79 -8.22 -2.56
N ILE A 34 -5.29 -7.21 -3.26
CA ILE A 34 -4.54 -6.53 -4.35
C ILE A 34 -3.21 -5.98 -3.82
N PHE A 35 -3.18 -5.35 -2.65
CA PHE A 35 -1.94 -4.85 -2.05
C PHE A 35 -0.95 -5.99 -1.75
N VAL A 36 -1.46 -7.11 -1.26
CA VAL A 36 -0.64 -8.30 -1.00
C VAL A 36 -0.10 -8.88 -2.31
N TRP A 37 -0.96 -9.13 -3.30
CA TRP A 37 -0.55 -9.69 -4.60
C TRP A 37 0.45 -8.79 -5.31
N ALA A 38 0.24 -7.48 -5.30
CA ALA A 38 1.20 -6.52 -5.85
C ALA A 38 2.57 -6.66 -5.20
N THR A 39 2.61 -6.77 -3.87
CA THR A 39 3.88 -6.88 -3.12
C THR A 39 4.52 -8.27 -3.24
N GLN A 40 3.72 -9.31 -3.45
CA GLN A 40 4.20 -10.66 -3.75
C GLN A 40 4.73 -10.80 -5.18
N GLY A 41 4.45 -9.82 -6.06
CA GLY A 41 4.72 -9.89 -7.50
C GLY A 41 3.83 -10.92 -8.17
N ARG A 42 2.52 -10.86 -7.95
CA ARG A 42 1.50 -11.79 -8.46
C ARG A 42 0.35 -11.10 -9.19
N MET A 43 0.51 -9.83 -9.55
CA MET A 43 -0.54 -9.10 -10.26
C MET A 43 -0.80 -9.67 -11.65
N ALA A 44 0.21 -10.23 -12.31
CA ALA A 44 0.06 -10.87 -13.60
C ALA A 44 -0.85 -12.11 -13.56
N GLU A 45 -0.99 -12.78 -12.42
CA GLU A 45 -1.91 -13.91 -12.24
C GLU A 45 -3.38 -13.45 -12.37
N ALA A 46 -3.70 -12.25 -11.88
CA ALA A 46 -5.05 -11.68 -11.91
C ALA A 46 -5.33 -10.79 -13.13
N LEU A 47 -4.34 -10.01 -13.58
CA LEU A 47 -4.54 -8.94 -14.56
C LEU A 47 -3.82 -9.16 -15.89
N GLY A 48 -3.09 -10.27 -16.02
CA GLY A 48 -2.45 -10.66 -17.28
C GLY A 48 -1.02 -10.18 -17.46
N PRO A 49 -0.43 -10.45 -18.64
CA PRO A 49 1.02 -10.38 -18.88
C PRO A 49 1.62 -8.98 -18.78
N ASP A 50 0.84 -7.93 -18.92
CA ASP A 50 1.31 -6.55 -18.84
C ASP A 50 1.88 -6.20 -17.44
N TRP A 51 1.56 -6.99 -16.43
CA TRP A 51 2.04 -6.82 -15.06
C TRP A 51 3.32 -7.58 -14.72
N VAL A 52 3.86 -8.39 -15.66
CA VAL A 52 5.05 -9.22 -15.40
C VAL A 52 6.29 -8.40 -15.03
N GLU A 53 6.49 -7.24 -15.64
CA GLU A 53 7.62 -6.36 -15.33
C GLU A 53 7.52 -5.83 -13.89
N SER A 54 6.34 -5.33 -13.51
CA SER A 54 6.05 -4.88 -12.14
C SER A 54 6.24 -6.01 -11.13
N ASP A 55 5.70 -7.19 -11.42
CA ASP A 55 5.84 -8.36 -10.55
C ASP A 55 7.30 -8.78 -10.38
N THR A 56 8.08 -8.71 -11.45
CA THR A 56 9.52 -9.00 -11.41
C THR A 56 10.25 -8.01 -10.51
N ALA A 57 9.97 -6.72 -10.64
CA ALA A 57 10.55 -5.67 -9.79
C ALA A 57 10.21 -5.91 -8.31
N GLN A 58 8.96 -6.21 -7.97
CA GLN A 58 8.54 -6.48 -6.59
C GLN A 58 9.22 -7.73 -6.00
N ARG A 59 9.41 -8.78 -6.79
CA ARG A 59 10.14 -9.99 -6.37
C ARG A 59 11.63 -9.71 -6.14
N ILE A 60 12.25 -8.82 -6.92
CA ILE A 60 13.64 -8.39 -6.74
C ILE A 60 13.77 -7.58 -5.44
N ILE A 61 12.91 -6.58 -5.23
CA ILE A 61 12.85 -5.77 -3.99
C ILE A 61 12.69 -6.69 -2.77
N GLY A 62 11.83 -7.70 -2.88
CA GLY A 62 11.69 -8.74 -1.88
C GLY A 62 10.96 -8.31 -0.61
N THR A 63 10.08 -7.30 -0.71
CA THR A 63 9.29 -6.77 0.42
C THR A 63 8.50 -7.87 1.12
N TRP A 64 7.88 -8.79 0.38
CA TRP A 64 7.16 -9.93 0.94
C TRP A 64 8.03 -10.82 1.83
N ARG A 65 9.26 -11.14 1.37
CA ARG A 65 10.21 -11.92 2.18
C ARG A 65 10.65 -11.18 3.43
N HIS A 66 10.80 -9.85 3.32
CA HIS A 66 11.15 -9.01 4.45
C HIS A 66 10.01 -8.95 5.47
N ALA A 67 8.77 -8.76 5.02
CA ALA A 67 7.59 -8.71 5.89
C ALA A 67 7.40 -9.99 6.72
N ASN A 68 7.64 -11.17 6.11
CA ASN A 68 7.61 -12.44 6.86
C ASN A 68 8.67 -12.48 7.96
N ARG A 69 9.91 -12.07 7.67
CA ARG A 69 10.96 -12.02 8.70
C ARG A 69 10.65 -11.02 9.81
N VAL A 70 10.05 -9.88 9.47
CA VAL A 70 9.62 -8.90 10.46
C VAL A 70 8.51 -9.49 11.33
N ALA A 71 7.50 -10.14 10.73
CA ALA A 71 6.42 -10.78 11.47
C ALA A 71 6.95 -11.80 12.50
N ASP A 72 7.94 -12.61 12.09
CA ASP A 72 8.55 -13.63 12.96
C ASP A 72 9.41 -13.01 14.08
N SER A 73 9.87 -11.76 13.93
CA SER A 73 10.75 -11.07 14.88
C SER A 73 10.04 -10.05 15.77
N LEU A 74 8.73 -9.87 15.60
CA LEU A 74 7.96 -8.94 16.43
C LEU A 74 7.94 -9.38 17.90
N PRO A 75 7.91 -8.42 18.84
CA PRO A 75 7.61 -8.72 20.24
C PRO A 75 6.26 -9.45 20.37
N ASP A 76 6.15 -10.37 21.32
CA ASP A 76 4.96 -11.22 21.52
C ASP A 76 3.66 -10.41 21.57
N GLU A 77 3.68 -9.26 22.24
CA GLU A 77 2.52 -8.35 22.33
C GLU A 77 2.05 -7.87 20.94
N HIS A 78 2.97 -7.40 20.11
CA HIS A 78 2.63 -6.92 18.77
C HIS A 78 2.21 -8.08 17.84
N GLN A 79 2.88 -9.22 17.98
CA GLN A 79 2.51 -10.42 17.24
C GLN A 79 1.09 -10.89 17.58
N ALA A 80 0.70 -10.85 18.88
CA ALA A 80 -0.64 -11.18 19.32
C ALA A 80 -1.70 -10.23 18.73
N LEU A 81 -1.43 -8.92 18.66
CA LEU A 81 -2.36 -7.95 18.06
C LEU A 81 -2.55 -8.20 16.54
N LEU A 82 -1.45 -8.39 15.80
CA LEU A 82 -1.53 -8.66 14.37
C LEU A 82 -2.15 -10.03 14.06
N SER A 83 -1.94 -11.02 14.93
CA SER A 83 -2.60 -12.33 14.83
C SER A 83 -4.10 -12.19 15.05
N ALA A 84 -4.53 -11.44 16.06
CA ALA A 84 -5.96 -11.19 16.31
C ALA A 84 -6.63 -10.48 15.12
N PHE A 85 -5.96 -9.50 14.53
CA PHE A 85 -6.44 -8.86 13.29
C PHE A 85 -6.60 -9.89 12.16
N ALA A 86 -5.57 -10.72 11.96
CA ALA A 86 -5.60 -11.77 10.94
C ALA A 86 -6.74 -12.77 11.17
N ASP A 87 -6.95 -13.19 12.40
CA ASP A 87 -8.06 -14.08 12.79
C ASP A 87 -9.41 -13.43 12.47
N GLY A 88 -9.57 -12.12 12.73
CA GLY A 88 -10.77 -11.37 12.37
C GLY A 88 -11.03 -11.34 10.88
N VAL A 89 -10.00 -11.08 10.07
CA VAL A 89 -10.08 -11.13 8.58
C VAL A 89 -10.53 -12.53 8.13
N ASN A 90 -9.84 -13.57 8.59
CA ASN A 90 -10.10 -14.95 8.18
C ASN A 90 -11.50 -15.42 8.59
N ALA A 91 -11.96 -15.02 9.77
CA ALA A 91 -13.30 -15.35 10.25
C ALA A 91 -14.39 -14.63 9.42
N SER A 92 -14.16 -13.38 9.00
CA SER A 92 -15.05 -12.67 8.10
C SER A 92 -15.12 -13.37 6.74
N VAL A 93 -13.98 -13.74 6.16
CA VAL A 93 -13.93 -14.47 4.87
C VAL A 93 -14.70 -15.79 4.96
N ALA A 94 -14.51 -16.54 6.04
CA ALA A 94 -15.23 -17.81 6.25
C ALA A 94 -16.75 -17.61 6.38
N SER A 95 -17.18 -16.50 6.98
CA SER A 95 -18.61 -16.22 7.21
C SER A 95 -19.35 -15.73 5.96
N TYR A 96 -18.63 -15.11 5.03
CA TYR A 96 -19.17 -14.51 3.79
C TYR A 96 -18.60 -15.16 2.53
N SER A 97 -18.16 -16.41 2.60
CA SER A 97 -17.51 -17.10 1.47
C SER A 97 -18.36 -17.13 0.20
N ASP A 98 -19.67 -17.30 0.34
CA ASP A 98 -20.60 -17.38 -0.81
C ASP A 98 -20.75 -16.04 -1.54
N GLU A 99 -20.50 -14.93 -0.85
CA GLU A 99 -20.57 -13.57 -1.41
C GLU A 99 -19.19 -13.14 -1.95
N ILE A 100 -18.13 -13.56 -1.30
CA ILE A 100 -16.74 -13.17 -1.59
C ILE A 100 -16.15 -13.97 -2.75
N ASN A 101 -16.36 -15.29 -2.78
CA ASN A 101 -15.73 -16.16 -3.76
C ASN A 101 -16.03 -15.81 -5.24
N PRO A 102 -17.26 -15.39 -5.64
CA PRO A 102 -17.52 -14.99 -7.02
C PRO A 102 -16.66 -13.80 -7.45
N LEU A 103 -16.46 -12.81 -6.58
CA LEU A 103 -15.66 -11.62 -6.90
C LEU A 103 -14.19 -11.97 -7.19
N PHE A 104 -13.62 -12.87 -6.39
CA PHE A 104 -12.24 -13.34 -6.59
C PHE A 104 -12.12 -14.28 -7.79
N ALA A 105 -13.15 -15.08 -8.05
CA ALA A 105 -13.19 -16.00 -9.19
C ALA A 105 -13.16 -15.28 -10.55
N GLU A 106 -13.76 -14.09 -10.66
CA GLU A 106 -13.66 -13.24 -11.85
C GLU A 106 -12.21 -12.84 -12.18
N LEU A 107 -11.35 -12.76 -11.17
CA LEU A 107 -9.92 -12.49 -11.33
C LEU A 107 -9.07 -13.77 -11.45
N GLY A 108 -9.68 -14.94 -11.43
CA GLY A 108 -8.96 -16.22 -11.36
C GLY A 108 -8.17 -16.42 -10.06
N MET A 109 -8.52 -15.69 -9.00
CA MET A 109 -7.81 -15.69 -7.73
C MET A 109 -8.69 -16.24 -6.60
N THR A 110 -8.08 -16.44 -5.44
CA THR A 110 -8.77 -16.77 -4.20
C THR A 110 -8.33 -15.83 -3.09
N PRO A 111 -9.20 -15.53 -2.11
CA PRO A 111 -8.78 -14.75 -0.94
C PRO A 111 -7.57 -15.38 -0.25
N GLU A 112 -6.58 -14.56 0.08
CA GLU A 112 -5.43 -15.02 0.87
C GLU A 112 -5.87 -15.36 2.32
N THR A 113 -5.29 -16.42 2.87
CA THR A 113 -5.37 -16.64 4.31
C THR A 113 -4.51 -15.58 5.00
N TRP A 114 -5.15 -14.67 5.70
CA TRP A 114 -4.46 -13.51 6.27
C TRP A 114 -3.55 -13.93 7.42
N THR A 115 -2.36 -13.37 7.47
CA THR A 115 -1.34 -13.57 8.51
C THR A 115 -0.79 -12.21 8.96
N PRO A 116 -0.03 -12.10 10.07
CA PRO A 116 0.67 -10.88 10.46
C PRO A 116 1.52 -10.27 9.35
N ALA A 117 2.18 -11.10 8.53
CA ALA A 117 2.99 -10.62 7.41
C ALA A 117 2.16 -9.85 6.36
N HIS A 118 0.92 -10.26 6.11
CA HIS A 118 0.01 -9.57 5.20
C HIS A 118 -0.33 -8.16 5.70
N SER A 119 -0.54 -7.99 7.00
CA SER A 119 -0.78 -6.68 7.61
C SER A 119 0.44 -5.76 7.48
N ILE A 120 1.64 -6.28 7.68
CA ILE A 120 2.90 -5.55 7.50
C ILE A 120 3.06 -5.09 6.05
N VAL A 121 2.78 -5.97 5.09
CA VAL A 121 2.83 -5.67 3.65
C VAL A 121 1.82 -4.60 3.25
N ALA A 122 0.59 -4.70 3.73
CA ALA A 122 -0.44 -3.70 3.44
C ALA A 122 0.00 -2.31 3.93
N TRP A 123 0.60 -2.24 5.12
CA TRP A 123 1.16 -1.02 5.68
C TRP A 123 2.34 -0.49 4.85
N TRP A 124 3.25 -1.38 4.48
CA TRP A 124 4.39 -1.04 3.63
C TRP A 124 3.94 -0.47 2.29
N ARG A 125 2.91 -1.06 1.67
CA ARG A 125 2.37 -0.61 0.40
C ARG A 125 1.81 0.82 0.46
N VAL A 126 1.14 1.15 1.55
CA VAL A 126 0.68 2.52 1.82
C VAL A 126 1.87 3.47 1.98
N ALA A 127 2.88 3.07 2.77
CA ALA A 127 4.09 3.87 2.96
C ALA A 127 4.84 4.08 1.64
N GLU A 128 5.00 3.05 0.83
CA GLU A 128 5.63 3.11 -0.50
C GLU A 128 4.89 4.09 -1.43
N PHE A 129 3.56 4.04 -1.46
CA PHE A 129 2.76 4.97 -2.25
C PHE A 129 3.06 6.44 -1.89
N PHE A 130 3.16 6.75 -0.59
CA PHE A 130 3.47 8.10 -0.15
C PHE A 130 4.95 8.48 -0.33
N THR A 131 5.87 7.50 -0.35
CA THR A 131 7.31 7.75 -0.53
C THR A 131 7.74 7.77 -1.99
N ASN A 132 6.98 7.19 -2.92
CA ASN A 132 7.27 7.21 -4.36
C ASN A 132 7.39 8.63 -4.92
N ASN A 133 6.70 9.61 -4.32
CA ASN A 133 6.96 11.01 -4.63
C ASN A 133 8.42 11.43 -4.35
N GLY A 134 9.10 10.77 -3.41
CA GLY A 134 10.52 11.00 -3.12
C GLY A 134 11.45 10.36 -4.16
N LEU A 135 11.14 9.15 -4.62
CA LEU A 135 11.90 8.45 -5.67
C LEU A 135 11.75 9.16 -7.03
N ASN A 136 10.52 9.55 -7.39
CA ASN A 136 10.28 10.33 -8.60
C ASN A 136 11.02 11.68 -8.56
N LYS A 137 11.13 12.33 -7.40
CA LYS A 137 11.93 13.55 -7.25
C LYS A 137 13.43 13.30 -7.39
N ALA A 138 13.93 12.15 -6.95
CA ALA A 138 15.32 11.79 -7.15
C ALA A 138 15.62 11.53 -8.64
N GLU A 139 14.75 10.81 -9.35
CA GLU A 139 14.86 10.62 -10.80
C GLU A 139 14.80 11.97 -11.54
N GLN A 140 13.82 12.79 -11.25
CA GLN A 140 13.71 14.15 -11.79
C GLN A 140 14.95 15.01 -11.51
N TYR A 141 15.56 14.84 -10.32
CA TYR A 141 16.81 15.53 -10.01
C TYR A 141 17.97 15.05 -10.89
N TYR A 142 18.09 13.74 -11.10
CA TYR A 142 19.14 13.22 -11.99
C TYR A 142 18.91 13.62 -13.44
N GLU A 143 17.68 13.55 -13.94
CA GLU A 143 17.32 14.04 -15.28
C GLU A 143 17.63 15.54 -15.44
N PHE A 144 17.30 16.34 -14.42
CA PHE A 144 17.63 17.75 -14.39
C PHE A 144 19.15 17.99 -14.40
N MET A 145 19.93 17.21 -13.63
CA MET A 145 21.40 17.33 -13.62
C MET A 145 22.02 16.89 -14.94
N ASP A 146 21.48 15.89 -15.62
CA ASP A 146 21.90 15.53 -16.98
C ASP A 146 21.59 16.63 -17.99
N LEU A 147 20.42 17.25 -17.88
CA LEU A 147 20.04 18.41 -18.67
C LEU A 147 21.00 19.58 -18.43
N VAL A 148 21.27 19.91 -17.16
CA VAL A 148 22.25 20.92 -16.76
C VAL A 148 23.63 20.65 -17.36
N SER A 149 24.07 19.40 -17.39
CA SER A 149 25.36 19.01 -17.97
C SER A 149 25.41 19.20 -19.50
N SER A 150 24.28 19.13 -20.16
CA SER A 150 24.15 19.20 -21.62
C SER A 150 23.94 20.63 -22.14
N ILE A 151 23.11 21.46 -21.50
CA ILE A 151 22.71 22.79 -21.96
C ILE A 151 23.03 23.93 -20.96
N GLY A 152 23.55 23.62 -19.78
CA GLY A 152 23.87 24.58 -18.73
C GLY A 152 22.69 24.86 -17.80
N MET A 153 23.00 25.38 -16.60
CA MET A 153 22.02 25.54 -15.50
C MET A 153 20.87 26.50 -15.89
N GLU A 154 21.17 27.62 -16.49
CA GLU A 154 20.18 28.67 -16.81
C GLU A 154 19.17 28.15 -17.84
N ALA A 155 19.66 27.50 -18.92
CA ALA A 155 18.82 26.92 -19.94
C ALA A 155 18.01 25.70 -19.42
N ALA A 156 18.59 24.91 -18.54
CA ALA A 156 17.89 23.78 -17.92
C ALA A 156 16.74 24.22 -17.01
N ILE A 157 16.93 25.31 -16.27
CA ILE A 157 15.86 25.93 -15.46
C ILE A 157 14.76 26.46 -16.38
N GLU A 158 15.08 27.15 -17.44
CA GLU A 158 14.11 27.68 -18.38
C GLU A 158 13.29 26.58 -19.05
N GLU A 159 13.93 25.47 -19.45
CA GLU A 159 13.27 24.31 -20.05
C GLU A 159 12.35 23.57 -19.08
N THR A 160 12.76 23.42 -17.82
CA THR A 160 11.94 22.71 -16.79
C THR A 160 10.86 23.58 -16.16
N THR A 161 11.00 24.91 -16.15
CA THR A 161 10.01 25.85 -15.60
C THR A 161 9.16 26.51 -16.65
N GLY A 162 9.53 26.42 -17.92
CA GLY A 162 8.85 27.07 -19.07
C GLY A 162 7.40 26.59 -19.29
N ASP A 163 7.02 25.44 -18.73
CA ASP A 163 5.63 24.92 -18.71
C ASP A 163 4.83 25.33 -17.46
N ALA A 164 5.42 26.06 -16.53
CA ALA A 164 4.68 26.61 -15.40
C ALA A 164 3.78 27.76 -15.92
N HIS A 165 2.47 27.52 -15.96
CA HIS A 165 1.49 28.53 -16.33
C HIS A 165 1.71 29.81 -15.51
N PRO A 166 1.90 30.96 -16.14
CA PRO A 166 1.96 32.24 -15.43
C PRO A 166 0.55 32.55 -14.91
N GLY A 167 0.25 32.17 -13.68
CA GLY A 167 -1.06 32.46 -13.08
C GLY A 167 -1.45 31.62 -11.88
N GLU A 168 -0.70 30.59 -11.49
CA GLU A 168 -0.92 30.00 -10.17
C GLU A 168 -0.23 30.88 -9.12
N PRO A 169 -0.99 31.39 -8.12
CA PRO A 169 -0.38 32.12 -7.03
C PRO A 169 0.56 31.19 -6.29
N ASP A 170 1.78 31.65 -6.06
CA ASP A 170 2.77 30.98 -5.22
C ASP A 170 2.12 30.32 -4.01
N ALA A 171 2.35 29.03 -3.85
CA ALA A 171 1.97 28.33 -2.64
C ALA A 171 2.49 29.14 -1.46
N ALA A 172 1.57 29.59 -0.61
CA ALA A 172 1.81 30.53 0.47
C ALA A 172 3.08 30.13 1.25
N VAL A 173 4.11 30.94 1.11
CA VAL A 173 5.25 30.92 2.02
C VAL A 173 4.68 31.35 3.37
N VAL A 174 4.55 30.40 4.29
CA VAL A 174 4.23 30.70 5.68
C VAL A 174 5.43 31.48 6.22
N GLN A 175 5.30 32.80 6.27
CA GLN A 175 6.21 33.62 7.04
C GLN A 175 5.90 33.35 8.52
N VAL A 176 6.83 32.67 9.18
CA VAL A 176 6.86 32.61 10.64
C VAL A 176 7.45 33.94 11.07
N GLU A 177 6.61 34.87 11.54
CA GLU A 177 7.06 36.04 12.25
C GLU A 177 7.58 35.62 13.63
N ASP A 178 8.75 36.11 14.02
CA ASP A 178 9.43 35.90 15.33
C ASP A 178 8.64 36.46 16.52
#